data_15e14e794d86d6833fbdb694cf927f39
#
_entry.id   15e14e794d86d6833fbdb694cf927f39
#
_cell.length_a   1.000
_cell.length_b   1.000
_cell.length_c   1.000
_cell.angle_alpha   90.00
_cell.angle_beta   90.00
_cell.angle_gamma   90.00
#
_symmetry.space_group_name_H-M   'P 1'
#
loop_
_entity.id
_entity.type
_entity.pdbx_description
1 polymer ?
#
loop_
_entity_poly.entity_id
_entity_poly.type
_entity_poly.pdbx_seq_one_letter_code
_entity_poly.pdbx_strand_id
1 'polypeptide(L)'
;MILKKIRNIVRWVVVLFFSTTILAVVAYRFIPVYVTPLMIIRCFQQVADGESITLHHHWVSMDKISPHMPVAVMASEDARFLKHHGFDFNAIESAAKNNARGGKVHGASTISQQTAKNVFLWPGRSWTRKGFEVYFTFLIEMMWSKQRIMEVYLNSIEMGPGIYGVDAVAEYHFNKKAQDLFRGECALIAATLPNPRKFSSLYPSAYMKKRQRQIEHQMKFIPSFPREGEDYDPGTAVGGYRGK
;
A
#
# COMPACT_ATOMS: atom_id res chain seq x y z
N MET A 1 41.19 -23.93 -7.80
CA MET A 1 41.27 -22.44 -7.84
C MET A 1 39.95 -21.81 -8.27
N ILE A 2 39.31 -22.24 -9.34
CA ILE A 2 38.03 -21.70 -9.87
C ILE A 2 36.87 -21.77 -8.85
N LEU A 3 36.62 -22.93 -8.22
CA LEU A 3 35.57 -23.12 -7.21
C LEU A 3 35.68 -22.16 -6.01
N LYS A 4 36.91 -21.87 -5.56
CA LYS A 4 37.15 -20.89 -4.48
C LYS A 4 36.75 -19.47 -4.92
N LYS A 5 37.09 -19.09 -6.18
CA LYS A 5 36.69 -17.79 -6.75
C LYS A 5 35.17 -17.67 -6.88
N ILE A 6 34.51 -18.70 -7.43
CA ILE A 6 33.03 -18.73 -7.55
C ILE A 6 32.38 -18.59 -6.17
N ARG A 7 32.80 -19.38 -5.18
CA ARG A 7 32.27 -19.30 -3.81
C ARG A 7 32.44 -17.90 -3.22
N ASN A 8 33.60 -17.26 -3.43
CA ASN A 8 33.81 -15.91 -2.94
C ASN A 8 32.93 -14.88 -3.63
N ILE A 9 32.73 -14.99 -4.94
CA ILE A 9 31.82 -14.11 -5.70
C ILE A 9 30.40 -14.27 -5.17
N VAL A 10 29.90 -15.50 -5.05
CA VAL A 10 28.55 -15.77 -4.52
C VAL A 10 28.40 -15.18 -3.12
N ARG A 11 29.40 -15.39 -2.24
CA ARG A 11 29.39 -14.82 -0.88
C ARG A 11 29.26 -13.31 -0.90
N TRP A 12 30.05 -12.62 -1.73
CA TRP A 12 30.02 -11.17 -1.82
C TRP A 12 28.71 -10.64 -2.42
N VAL A 13 28.15 -11.34 -3.43
CA VAL A 13 26.83 -11.01 -3.99
C VAL A 13 25.74 -11.11 -2.92
N VAL A 14 25.74 -12.19 -2.13
CA VAL A 14 24.78 -12.39 -1.02
C VAL A 14 24.96 -11.30 0.04
N VAL A 15 26.18 -11.03 0.47
CA VAL A 15 26.45 -9.97 1.49
C VAL A 15 26.01 -8.61 0.96
N LEU A 16 26.35 -8.27 -0.29
CA LEU A 16 25.97 -7.00 -0.90
C LEU A 16 24.44 -6.86 -1.01
N PHE A 17 23.74 -7.91 -1.44
CA PHE A 17 22.29 -7.92 -1.52
C PHE A 17 21.66 -7.62 -0.15
N PHE A 18 22.00 -8.38 0.89
CA PHE A 18 21.41 -8.17 2.21
C PHE A 18 21.81 -6.81 2.81
N SER A 19 23.06 -6.39 2.65
CA SER A 19 23.51 -5.09 3.17
C SER A 19 22.78 -3.93 2.50
N THR A 20 22.66 -3.94 1.17
CA THR A 20 21.99 -2.84 0.44
C THR A 20 20.49 -2.81 0.69
N THR A 21 19.82 -3.96 0.74
CA THR A 21 18.37 -4.02 1.01
C THR A 21 18.02 -3.62 2.43
N ILE A 22 18.78 -4.08 3.42
CA ILE A 22 18.60 -3.66 4.83
C ILE A 22 18.87 -2.15 4.98
N LEU A 23 19.95 -1.64 4.37
CA LEU A 23 20.28 -0.21 4.40
C LEU A 23 19.16 0.62 3.77
N ALA A 24 18.58 0.18 2.64
CA ALA A 24 17.46 0.85 1.99
C ALA A 24 16.21 0.88 2.90
N VAL A 25 15.89 -0.24 3.56
CA VAL A 25 14.76 -0.30 4.50
C VAL A 25 15.00 0.62 5.70
N VAL A 26 16.22 0.64 6.26
CA VAL A 26 16.59 1.55 7.36
C VAL A 26 16.51 3.02 6.90
N ALA A 27 17.01 3.34 5.71
CA ALA A 27 16.94 4.70 5.18
C ALA A 27 15.49 5.16 5.00
N TYR A 28 14.65 4.34 4.37
CA TYR A 28 13.24 4.66 4.15
C TYR A 28 12.36 4.64 5.42
N ARG A 29 12.91 4.22 6.55
CA ARG A 29 12.28 4.47 7.85
C ARG A 29 12.18 5.96 8.16
N PHE A 30 13.15 6.76 7.72
CA PHE A 30 13.32 8.16 8.15
C PHE A 30 13.12 9.16 7.02
N ILE A 31 13.42 8.77 5.78
CA ILE A 31 13.35 9.67 4.62
C ILE A 31 12.14 9.36 3.74
N PRO A 32 11.55 10.37 3.07
CA PRO A 32 10.49 10.19 2.10
C PRO A 32 10.89 9.28 0.93
N VAL A 33 9.94 8.50 0.43
CA VAL A 33 10.11 7.66 -0.76
C VAL A 33 9.60 8.42 -1.98
N TYR A 34 10.47 9.22 -2.60
CA TYR A 34 10.09 10.05 -3.76
C TYR A 34 9.98 9.27 -5.06
N VAL A 35 10.71 8.18 -5.20
CA VAL A 35 10.73 7.38 -6.42
C VAL A 35 10.73 5.91 -6.06
N THR A 36 9.91 5.13 -6.77
CA THR A 36 9.86 3.68 -6.62
C THR A 36 10.21 2.98 -7.94
N PRO A 37 10.69 1.72 -7.91
CA PRO A 37 10.90 0.94 -9.14
C PRO A 37 9.65 0.87 -10.01
N LEU A 38 8.46 0.79 -9.40
CA LEU A 38 7.19 0.77 -10.13
C LEU A 38 6.99 2.06 -10.93
N MET A 39 7.23 3.24 -10.35
CA MET A 39 7.11 4.54 -11.04
C MET A 39 8.01 4.59 -12.26
N ILE A 40 9.29 4.20 -12.10
CA ILE A 40 10.27 4.18 -13.19
C ILE A 40 9.80 3.24 -14.32
N ILE A 41 9.42 2.02 -13.97
CA ILE A 41 8.96 1.01 -14.96
C ILE A 41 7.72 1.52 -15.70
N ARG A 42 6.79 2.21 -15.00
CA ARG A 42 5.59 2.79 -15.63
C ARG A 42 5.92 3.89 -16.62
N CYS A 43 6.88 4.77 -16.31
CA CYS A 43 7.37 5.77 -17.26
C CYS A 43 7.97 5.13 -18.53
N PHE A 44 8.77 4.07 -18.38
CA PHE A 44 9.29 3.32 -19.53
C PHE A 44 8.18 2.64 -20.34
N GLN A 45 7.16 2.10 -19.68
CA GLN A 45 6.01 1.51 -20.39
C GLN A 45 5.24 2.55 -21.20
N GLN A 46 4.95 3.74 -20.62
CA GLN A 46 4.30 4.84 -21.35
C GLN A 46 5.09 5.22 -22.61
N VAL A 47 6.42 5.37 -22.49
CA VAL A 47 7.28 5.66 -23.66
C VAL A 47 7.23 4.55 -24.70
N ALA A 48 7.27 3.29 -24.27
CA ALA A 48 7.20 2.13 -25.17
C ALA A 48 5.83 2.03 -25.89
N ASP A 49 4.77 2.46 -25.22
CA ASP A 49 3.40 2.51 -25.77
C ASP A 49 3.16 3.77 -26.64
N GLY A 50 4.17 4.65 -26.81
CA GLY A 50 4.08 5.89 -27.58
C GLY A 50 3.32 7.02 -26.86
N GLU A 51 3.12 6.89 -25.54
CA GLU A 51 2.44 7.88 -24.72
C GLU A 51 3.45 8.91 -24.15
N SER A 52 2.95 10.09 -23.82
CA SER A 52 3.72 11.07 -23.05
C SER A 52 3.88 10.60 -21.60
N ILE A 53 5.06 10.87 -21.01
CA ILE A 53 5.29 10.52 -19.60
C ILE A 53 4.38 11.31 -18.71
N THR A 54 3.58 10.59 -17.92
CA THR A 54 2.72 11.13 -16.88
C THR A 54 3.15 10.53 -15.54
N LEU A 55 3.66 11.38 -14.64
CA LEU A 55 4.09 10.99 -13.30
C LEU A 55 3.74 12.12 -12.33
N HIS A 56 2.64 11.95 -11.60
CA HIS A 56 2.18 12.87 -10.57
C HIS A 56 2.41 12.23 -9.21
N HIS A 57 3.30 12.81 -8.44
CA HIS A 57 3.65 12.34 -7.11
C HIS A 57 4.09 13.50 -6.24
N HIS A 58 3.42 13.66 -5.08
CA HIS A 58 3.81 14.59 -4.03
C HIS A 58 3.84 13.83 -2.71
N TRP A 59 4.96 13.94 -1.99
CA TRP A 59 5.05 13.37 -0.65
C TRP A 59 4.46 14.34 0.37
N VAL A 60 3.58 13.81 1.21
CA VAL A 60 3.03 14.54 2.36
C VAL A 60 3.17 13.68 3.62
N SER A 61 3.46 14.31 4.75
CA SER A 61 3.51 13.64 6.04
C SER A 61 2.12 13.20 6.50
N MET A 62 2.07 12.20 7.38
CA MET A 62 0.81 11.59 7.83
C MET A 62 -0.17 12.59 8.46
N ASP A 63 0.33 13.63 9.13
CA ASP A 63 -0.46 14.71 9.71
C ASP A 63 -1.16 15.61 8.67
N LYS A 64 -0.67 15.62 7.43
CA LYS A 64 -1.25 16.33 6.28
C LYS A 64 -2.13 15.43 5.40
N ILE A 65 -2.51 14.28 5.89
CA ILE A 65 -3.45 13.36 5.25
C ILE A 65 -4.75 13.33 6.08
N SER A 66 -5.89 13.36 5.40
CA SER A 66 -7.19 13.23 6.06
C SER A 66 -7.22 11.97 6.95
N PRO A 67 -7.65 12.06 8.22
CA PRO A 67 -7.73 10.91 9.12
C PRO A 67 -8.69 9.82 8.62
N HIS A 68 -9.54 10.14 7.66
CA HIS A 68 -10.43 9.18 7.02
C HIS A 68 -9.70 8.28 6.02
N MET A 69 -8.55 8.71 5.47
CA MET A 69 -7.88 7.97 4.40
C MET A 69 -7.28 6.63 4.88
N PRO A 70 -6.48 6.56 5.96
CA PRO A 70 -6.01 5.28 6.48
C PRO A 70 -7.15 4.36 6.90
N VAL A 71 -8.23 4.90 7.47
CA VAL A 71 -9.42 4.10 7.84
C VAL A 71 -10.11 3.52 6.60
N ALA A 72 -10.24 4.30 5.52
CA ALA A 72 -10.82 3.84 4.26
C ALA A 72 -9.98 2.73 3.60
N VAL A 73 -8.64 2.89 3.63
CA VAL A 73 -7.71 1.88 3.11
C VAL A 73 -7.76 0.61 3.95
N MET A 74 -7.74 0.72 5.29
CA MET A 74 -7.90 -0.45 6.16
C MET A 74 -9.24 -1.15 5.89
N ALA A 75 -10.33 -0.42 5.78
CA ALA A 75 -11.65 -0.98 5.49
C ALA A 75 -11.72 -1.72 4.14
N SER A 76 -10.98 -1.24 3.13
CA SER A 76 -10.98 -1.81 1.79
C SER A 76 -10.03 -2.98 1.62
N GLU A 77 -8.82 -2.88 2.16
CA GLU A 77 -7.68 -3.73 1.83
C GLU A 77 -7.25 -4.63 2.98
N ASP A 78 -7.34 -4.16 4.24
CA ASP A 78 -6.72 -4.85 5.37
C ASP A 78 -7.35 -4.40 6.71
N ALA A 79 -8.54 -4.89 7.00
CA ALA A 79 -9.30 -4.49 8.19
C ALA A 79 -8.57 -4.82 9.52
N ARG A 80 -7.56 -5.67 9.48
CA ARG A 80 -6.79 -6.11 10.64
C ARG A 80 -5.35 -5.59 10.66
N PHE A 81 -5.03 -4.58 9.83
CA PHE A 81 -3.68 -4.03 9.68
C PHE A 81 -2.96 -3.74 11.00
N LEU A 82 -3.69 -3.20 11.98
CA LEU A 82 -3.14 -2.89 13.31
C LEU A 82 -2.98 -4.12 14.23
N LYS A 83 -3.48 -5.30 13.82
CA LYS A 83 -3.53 -6.51 14.67
C LYS A 83 -2.55 -7.61 14.25
N HIS A 84 -1.92 -7.48 13.08
CA HIS A 84 -0.97 -8.47 12.58
C HIS A 84 0.39 -7.83 12.29
N HIS A 85 1.42 -8.67 12.13
CA HIS A 85 2.78 -8.27 11.80
C HIS A 85 3.13 -8.70 10.36
N GLY A 86 2.58 -7.97 9.38
CA GLY A 86 2.86 -8.15 7.96
C GLY A 86 2.00 -9.18 7.25
N PHE A 87 1.54 -10.22 7.94
CA PHE A 87 0.76 -11.32 7.35
C PHE A 87 -0.51 -11.58 8.16
N ASP A 88 -1.67 -11.46 7.54
CA ASP A 88 -2.95 -11.83 8.16
C ASP A 88 -3.28 -13.30 7.83
N PHE A 89 -2.81 -14.22 8.69
CA PHE A 89 -3.04 -15.66 8.53
C PHE A 89 -4.53 -16.02 8.56
N ASN A 90 -5.36 -15.28 9.31
CA ASN A 90 -6.81 -15.52 9.35
C ASN A 90 -7.47 -15.14 8.00
N ALA A 91 -7.03 -14.02 7.40
CA ALA A 91 -7.50 -13.63 6.08
C ALA A 91 -7.03 -14.61 5.01
N ILE A 92 -5.80 -15.11 5.09
CA ILE A 92 -5.25 -16.13 4.18
C ILE A 92 -6.07 -17.42 4.27
N GLU A 93 -6.35 -17.91 5.48
CA GLU A 93 -7.15 -19.12 5.70
C GLU A 93 -8.59 -18.95 5.17
N SER A 94 -9.21 -17.80 5.46
CA SER A 94 -10.55 -17.48 4.99
C SER A 94 -10.63 -17.38 3.46
N ALA A 95 -9.64 -16.75 2.83
CA ALA A 95 -9.52 -16.68 1.38
C ALA A 95 -9.32 -18.07 0.75
N ALA A 96 -8.47 -18.92 1.34
CA ALA A 96 -8.24 -20.29 0.87
C ALA A 96 -9.53 -21.13 0.94
N LYS A 97 -10.27 -21.07 2.05
CA LYS A 97 -11.56 -21.75 2.22
C LYS A 97 -12.62 -21.29 1.19
N ASN A 98 -12.71 -19.97 0.94
CA ASN A 98 -13.64 -19.43 -0.05
C ASN A 98 -13.28 -19.83 -1.49
N ASN A 99 -11.98 -19.77 -1.83
CA ASN A 99 -11.48 -20.15 -3.14
C ASN A 99 -11.70 -21.67 -3.40
N ALA A 100 -11.51 -22.53 -2.40
CA ALA A 100 -11.76 -23.95 -2.49
C ALA A 100 -13.24 -24.31 -2.71
N ARG A 101 -14.16 -23.44 -2.26
CA ARG A 101 -15.61 -23.60 -2.47
C ARG A 101 -16.12 -23.03 -3.80
N GLY A 102 -15.22 -22.63 -4.72
CA GLY A 102 -15.60 -22.03 -6.01
C GLY A 102 -16.11 -20.60 -5.89
N GLY A 103 -15.90 -19.94 -4.75
CA GLY A 103 -16.26 -18.54 -4.55
C GLY A 103 -15.38 -17.58 -5.35
N LYS A 104 -15.76 -16.30 -5.36
CA LYS A 104 -14.97 -15.25 -5.99
C LYS A 104 -13.58 -15.21 -5.37
N VAL A 105 -12.53 -15.28 -6.18
CA VAL A 105 -11.15 -15.22 -5.71
C VAL A 105 -10.90 -13.92 -4.96
N HIS A 106 -10.69 -14.00 -3.65
CA HIS A 106 -10.30 -12.88 -2.82
C HIS A 106 -8.78 -12.92 -2.60
N GLY A 107 -8.12 -11.79 -2.81
CA GLY A 107 -6.72 -11.61 -2.41
C GLY A 107 -6.63 -11.42 -0.89
N ALA A 108 -5.58 -11.99 -0.28
CA ALA A 108 -5.29 -11.84 1.15
C ALA A 108 -3.98 -11.07 1.38
N SER A 109 -3.60 -10.19 0.45
CA SER A 109 -2.40 -9.37 0.59
C SER A 109 -2.67 -8.19 1.53
N THR A 110 -1.81 -8.02 2.52
CA THR A 110 -1.91 -6.95 3.52
C THR A 110 -1.37 -5.62 3.00
N ILE A 111 -1.66 -4.52 3.69
CA ILE A 111 -1.07 -3.20 3.42
C ILE A 111 0.46 -3.26 3.47
N SER A 112 1.05 -3.97 4.43
CA SER A 112 2.50 -4.15 4.53
C SER A 112 3.09 -4.86 3.30
N GLN A 113 2.44 -5.92 2.82
CA GLN A 113 2.86 -6.63 1.61
C GLN A 113 2.74 -5.75 0.36
N GLN A 114 1.68 -4.95 0.28
CA GLN A 114 1.51 -3.99 -0.81
C GLN A 114 2.57 -2.88 -0.77
N THR A 115 2.90 -2.37 0.43
CA THR A 115 3.99 -1.39 0.63
C THR A 115 5.33 -1.96 0.19
N ALA A 116 5.69 -3.14 0.68
CA ALA A 116 6.92 -3.83 0.30
C ALA A 116 7.04 -4.02 -1.21
N LYS A 117 5.95 -4.47 -1.85
CA LYS A 117 5.87 -4.64 -3.30
C LYS A 117 6.09 -3.33 -4.05
N ASN A 118 5.38 -2.26 -3.68
CA ASN A 118 5.39 -1.00 -4.43
C ASN A 118 6.69 -0.23 -4.27
N VAL A 119 7.32 -0.30 -3.08
CA VAL A 119 8.54 0.46 -2.77
C VAL A 119 9.81 -0.23 -3.27
N PHE A 120 9.87 -1.56 -3.21
CA PHE A 120 11.12 -2.29 -3.43
C PHE A 120 11.12 -3.20 -4.66
N LEU A 121 9.95 -3.50 -5.26
CA LEU A 121 9.85 -4.53 -6.27
C LEU A 121 9.27 -4.01 -7.59
N TRP A 122 9.26 -4.90 -8.57
CA TRP A 122 8.75 -4.66 -9.91
C TRP A 122 7.31 -5.19 -10.08
N PRO A 123 6.56 -4.66 -11.06
CA PRO A 123 5.23 -5.19 -11.40
C PRO A 123 5.34 -6.61 -12.00
N GLY A 124 4.24 -7.35 -11.95
CA GLY A 124 4.17 -8.70 -12.50
C GLY A 124 3.82 -9.75 -11.44
N ARG A 125 3.68 -11.01 -11.91
CA ARG A 125 3.29 -12.14 -11.08
C ARG A 125 4.30 -13.27 -11.26
N SER A 126 5.21 -13.43 -10.30
CA SER A 126 6.14 -14.56 -10.24
C SER A 126 6.35 -15.00 -8.80
N TRP A 127 6.66 -16.27 -8.61
CA TRP A 127 6.98 -16.81 -7.30
C TRP A 127 8.24 -16.18 -6.69
N THR A 128 9.25 -15.91 -7.54
CA THR A 128 10.47 -15.21 -7.12
C THR A 128 10.16 -13.83 -6.56
N ARG A 129 9.36 -13.03 -7.29
CA ARG A 129 8.92 -11.71 -6.78
C ARG A 129 8.13 -11.85 -5.48
N LYS A 130 7.27 -12.88 -5.36
CA LYS A 130 6.51 -13.13 -4.12
C LYS A 130 7.43 -13.48 -2.94
N GLY A 131 8.51 -14.21 -3.18
CA GLY A 131 9.55 -14.45 -2.17
C GLY A 131 10.21 -13.16 -1.69
N PHE A 132 10.58 -12.27 -2.61
CA PHE A 132 11.10 -10.95 -2.23
C PHE A 132 10.05 -10.07 -1.52
N GLU A 133 8.79 -10.15 -1.90
CA GLU A 133 7.70 -9.45 -1.21
C GLU A 133 7.60 -9.91 0.26
N VAL A 134 7.67 -11.20 0.52
CA VAL A 134 7.70 -11.75 1.90
C VAL A 134 8.93 -11.23 2.65
N TYR A 135 10.11 -11.26 2.05
CA TYR A 135 11.36 -10.77 2.63
C TYR A 135 11.26 -9.29 3.03
N PHE A 136 10.86 -8.42 2.11
CA PHE A 136 10.74 -6.99 2.40
C PHE A 136 9.59 -6.68 3.37
N THR A 137 8.49 -7.44 3.33
CA THR A 137 7.39 -7.31 4.30
C THR A 137 7.90 -7.59 5.72
N PHE A 138 8.68 -8.65 5.90
CA PHE A 138 9.30 -8.96 7.18
C PHE A 138 10.22 -7.84 7.66
N LEU A 139 11.07 -7.30 6.77
CA LEU A 139 12.00 -6.23 7.14
C LEU A 139 11.27 -4.94 7.55
N ILE A 140 10.27 -4.50 6.77
CA ILE A 140 9.56 -3.27 7.13
C ILE A 140 8.74 -3.42 8.41
N GLU A 141 8.10 -4.55 8.65
CA GLU A 141 7.37 -4.80 9.90
C GLU A 141 8.30 -4.88 11.13
N MET A 142 9.52 -5.37 10.96
CA MET A 142 10.51 -5.41 12.03
C MET A 142 11.11 -4.03 12.33
N MET A 143 11.23 -3.15 11.33
CA MET A 143 12.00 -1.92 11.45
C MET A 143 11.14 -0.65 11.45
N TRP A 144 9.93 -0.68 10.91
CA TRP A 144 9.04 0.49 10.79
C TRP A 144 7.85 0.37 11.75
N SER A 145 7.34 1.51 12.20
CA SER A 145 6.05 1.54 12.89
C SER A 145 4.89 1.34 11.90
N LYS A 146 3.71 0.97 12.41
CA LYS A 146 2.49 0.90 11.59
C LYS A 146 2.15 2.25 10.95
N GLN A 147 2.41 3.35 11.66
CA GLN A 147 2.25 4.70 11.15
C GLN A 147 3.17 4.92 9.94
N ARG A 148 4.46 4.54 10.04
CA ARG A 148 5.40 4.68 8.92
C ARG A 148 5.03 3.81 7.73
N ILE A 149 4.59 2.57 7.94
CA ILE A 149 4.14 1.69 6.86
C ILE A 149 2.94 2.31 6.13
N MET A 150 1.95 2.82 6.88
CA MET A 150 0.77 3.48 6.31
C MET A 150 1.13 4.78 5.58
N GLU A 151 2.00 5.60 6.15
CA GLU A 151 2.47 6.84 5.52
C GLU A 151 3.15 6.57 4.18
N VAL A 152 4.07 5.60 4.14
CA VAL A 152 4.75 5.20 2.90
C VAL A 152 3.75 4.60 1.90
N TYR A 153 2.83 3.77 2.36
CA TYR A 153 1.76 3.21 1.53
C TYR A 153 0.95 4.32 0.85
N LEU A 154 0.40 5.26 1.63
CA LEU A 154 -0.45 6.33 1.15
C LEU A 154 0.26 7.31 0.22
N ASN A 155 1.58 7.39 0.30
CA ASN A 155 2.39 8.23 -0.59
C ASN A 155 2.89 7.50 -1.83
N SER A 156 3.04 6.17 -1.83
CA SER A 156 3.74 5.45 -2.91
C SER A 156 2.85 4.57 -3.79
N ILE A 157 1.61 4.28 -3.36
CA ILE A 157 0.73 3.40 -4.15
C ILE A 157 0.17 4.12 -5.38
N GLU A 158 0.07 3.39 -6.50
CA GLU A 158 -0.62 3.86 -7.70
C GLU A 158 -2.12 4.00 -7.41
N MET A 159 -2.69 5.19 -7.62
CA MET A 159 -4.10 5.52 -7.37
C MET A 159 -4.85 5.92 -8.64
N GLY A 160 -4.13 5.99 -9.76
CA GLY A 160 -4.63 6.25 -11.10
C GLY A 160 -3.50 6.10 -12.12
N PRO A 161 -3.76 6.11 -13.44
CA PRO A 161 -2.71 6.06 -14.45
C PRO A 161 -1.70 7.22 -14.25
N GLY A 162 -0.46 6.89 -13.87
CA GLY A 162 0.59 7.89 -13.60
C GLY A 162 0.39 8.75 -12.35
N ILE A 163 -0.60 8.43 -11.49
CA ILE A 163 -0.89 9.17 -10.25
C ILE A 163 -0.51 8.28 -9.06
N TYR A 164 0.41 8.77 -8.24
CA TYR A 164 0.94 8.07 -7.08
C TYR A 164 0.76 8.88 -5.81
N GLY A 165 0.21 8.23 -4.80
CA GLY A 165 -0.04 8.81 -3.49
C GLY A 165 -1.32 9.63 -3.40
N VAL A 166 -1.73 9.82 -2.14
CA VAL A 166 -3.02 10.42 -1.80
C VAL A 166 -3.09 11.92 -2.14
N ASP A 167 -1.98 12.67 -2.02
CA ASP A 167 -2.00 14.11 -2.31
C ASP A 167 -2.14 14.37 -3.81
N ALA A 168 -1.44 13.58 -4.64
CA ALA A 168 -1.57 13.68 -6.09
C ALA A 168 -3.01 13.35 -6.56
N VAL A 169 -3.62 12.26 -6.06
CA VAL A 169 -5.01 11.95 -6.45
C VAL A 169 -6.01 12.96 -5.90
N ALA A 170 -5.77 13.53 -4.72
CA ALA A 170 -6.60 14.58 -4.16
C ALA A 170 -6.57 15.85 -5.02
N GLU A 171 -5.39 16.25 -5.48
CA GLU A 171 -5.22 17.38 -6.37
C GLU A 171 -5.87 17.14 -7.75
N TYR A 172 -5.52 16.03 -8.41
CA TYR A 172 -5.94 15.79 -9.80
C TYR A 172 -7.40 15.36 -9.94
N HIS A 173 -7.97 14.66 -8.95
CA HIS A 173 -9.34 14.15 -9.06
C HIS A 173 -10.36 14.99 -8.29
N PHE A 174 -9.96 15.73 -7.26
CA PHE A 174 -10.87 16.46 -6.38
C PHE A 174 -10.54 17.95 -6.25
N ASN A 175 -9.41 18.41 -6.84
CA ASN A 175 -8.92 19.80 -6.71
C ASN A 175 -8.77 20.20 -5.23
N LYS A 176 -8.19 19.30 -4.40
CA LYS A 176 -8.02 19.44 -2.96
C LYS A 176 -6.62 19.03 -2.54
N LYS A 177 -6.24 19.35 -1.29
CA LYS A 177 -5.11 18.72 -0.63
C LYS A 177 -5.54 17.42 0.05
N ALA A 178 -4.59 16.51 0.31
CA ALA A 178 -4.88 15.24 0.96
C ALA A 178 -5.59 15.39 2.33
N GLN A 179 -5.27 16.42 3.07
CA GLN A 179 -5.88 16.72 4.38
C GLN A 179 -7.36 17.12 4.30
N ASP A 180 -7.79 17.67 3.16
CA ASP A 180 -9.14 18.22 2.96
C ASP A 180 -10.12 17.19 2.34
N LEU A 181 -9.67 15.97 2.14
CA LEU A 181 -10.51 14.90 1.63
C LEU A 181 -11.57 14.49 2.67
N PHE A 182 -12.82 14.47 2.25
CA PHE A 182 -13.93 13.99 3.06
C PHE A 182 -13.98 12.46 3.11
N ARG A 183 -14.70 11.92 4.09
CA ARG A 183 -14.87 10.48 4.28
C ARG A 183 -15.29 9.73 3.01
N GLY A 184 -16.28 10.27 2.28
CA GLY A 184 -16.76 9.66 1.04
C GLY A 184 -15.72 9.67 -0.08
N GLU A 185 -14.94 10.74 -0.21
CA GLU A 185 -13.85 10.84 -1.18
C GLU A 185 -12.72 9.83 -0.86
N CYS A 186 -12.35 9.70 0.42
CA CYS A 186 -11.39 8.68 0.86
C CYS A 186 -11.88 7.26 0.54
N ALA A 187 -13.16 6.97 0.78
CA ALA A 187 -13.76 5.68 0.43
C ALA A 187 -13.79 5.44 -1.09
N LEU A 188 -13.99 6.49 -1.89
CA LEU A 188 -13.97 6.39 -3.34
C LEU A 188 -12.57 6.14 -3.88
N ILE A 189 -11.55 6.81 -3.33
CA ILE A 189 -10.14 6.56 -3.64
C ILE A 189 -9.77 5.11 -3.26
N ALA A 190 -10.11 4.67 -2.05
CA ALA A 190 -9.86 3.30 -1.61
C ALA A 190 -10.52 2.25 -2.52
N ALA A 191 -11.68 2.57 -3.12
CA ALA A 191 -12.35 1.69 -4.06
C ALA A 191 -11.58 1.51 -5.39
N THR A 192 -10.62 2.39 -5.73
CA THR A 192 -9.79 2.24 -6.96
C THR A 192 -8.64 1.25 -6.77
N LEU A 193 -8.16 1.05 -5.55
CA LEU A 193 -6.92 0.35 -5.24
C LEU A 193 -6.79 -1.07 -5.81
N PRO A 194 -7.85 -1.89 -5.92
CA PRO A 194 -7.75 -3.21 -6.54
C PRO A 194 -7.31 -3.18 -8.01
N ASN A 195 -7.62 -2.10 -8.75
CA ASN A 195 -7.17 -1.91 -10.13
C ASN A 195 -7.16 -0.41 -10.49
N PRO A 196 -6.17 0.36 -10.04
CA PRO A 196 -6.13 1.83 -10.16
C PRO A 196 -5.98 2.31 -11.61
N ARG A 197 -5.51 1.46 -12.52
CA ARG A 197 -5.42 1.79 -13.94
C ARG A 197 -6.76 1.64 -14.70
N LYS A 198 -7.70 0.89 -14.11
CA LYS A 198 -9.04 0.67 -14.69
C LYS A 198 -10.12 1.49 -13.98
N PHE A 199 -10.00 1.62 -12.67
CA PHE A 199 -10.96 2.32 -11.84
C PHE A 199 -10.52 3.76 -11.63
N SER A 200 -11.45 4.70 -11.80
CA SER A 200 -11.18 6.12 -11.63
C SER A 200 -12.05 6.71 -10.54
N SER A 201 -11.46 7.44 -9.61
CA SER A 201 -12.21 8.23 -8.63
C SER A 201 -12.67 9.57 -9.20
N LEU A 202 -12.10 10.03 -10.34
CA LEU A 202 -12.56 11.21 -11.06
C LEU A 202 -13.89 10.94 -11.81
N TYR A 203 -13.97 9.77 -12.48
CA TYR A 203 -15.15 9.34 -13.24
C TYR A 203 -15.66 7.99 -12.71
N PRO A 204 -16.27 7.97 -11.51
CA PRO A 204 -16.66 6.73 -10.86
C PRO A 204 -17.86 6.08 -11.56
N SER A 205 -17.68 4.82 -11.97
CA SER A 205 -18.76 3.99 -12.50
C SER A 205 -19.81 3.65 -11.42
N ALA A 206 -20.96 3.11 -11.83
CA ALA A 206 -21.98 2.62 -10.89
C ALA A 206 -21.43 1.57 -9.92
N TYR A 207 -20.53 0.69 -10.41
CA TYR A 207 -19.81 -0.28 -9.58
C TYR A 207 -18.95 0.43 -8.52
N MET A 208 -18.17 1.45 -8.90
CA MET A 208 -17.33 2.21 -7.99
C MET A 208 -18.15 2.93 -6.91
N LYS A 209 -19.28 3.54 -7.28
CA LYS A 209 -20.20 4.18 -6.32
C LYS A 209 -20.83 3.17 -5.36
N LYS A 210 -21.13 1.95 -5.83
CA LYS A 210 -21.57 0.86 -4.95
C LYS A 210 -20.46 0.43 -3.98
N ARG A 211 -19.23 0.27 -4.48
CA ARG A 211 -18.08 -0.11 -3.65
C ARG A 211 -17.74 0.97 -2.63
N GLN A 212 -17.78 2.24 -3.02
CA GLN A 212 -17.64 3.39 -2.11
C GLN A 212 -18.57 3.28 -0.92
N ARG A 213 -19.89 3.12 -1.15
CA ARG A 213 -20.87 2.98 -0.05
C ARG A 213 -20.59 1.77 0.85
N GLN A 214 -20.11 0.67 0.30
CA GLN A 214 -19.70 -0.50 1.09
C GLN A 214 -18.50 -0.17 1.99
N ILE A 215 -17.48 0.50 1.45
CA ILE A 215 -16.30 0.92 2.22
C ILE A 215 -16.70 1.94 3.29
N GLU A 216 -17.51 2.94 2.98
CA GLU A 216 -18.02 3.90 3.96
C GLU A 216 -18.76 3.22 5.12
N HIS A 217 -19.55 2.18 4.81
CA HIS A 217 -20.18 1.38 5.84
C HIS A 217 -19.17 0.60 6.68
N GLN A 218 -18.20 -0.06 6.02
CA GLN A 218 -17.15 -0.82 6.70
C GLN A 218 -16.25 0.07 7.59
N MET A 219 -15.95 1.30 7.17
CA MET A 219 -15.20 2.28 7.97
C MET A 219 -15.80 2.56 9.34
N LYS A 220 -17.11 2.26 9.57
CA LYS A 220 -17.74 2.39 10.88
C LYS A 220 -17.23 1.34 11.87
N PHE A 221 -16.71 0.24 11.39
CA PHE A 221 -16.25 -0.90 12.18
C PHE A 221 -14.73 -1.01 12.26
N ILE A 222 -14.01 -0.09 11.60
CA ILE A 222 -12.55 -0.01 11.65
C ILE A 222 -12.15 1.00 12.73
N PRO A 223 -11.16 0.68 13.58
CA PRO A 223 -10.65 1.63 14.57
C PRO A 223 -10.07 2.86 13.89
N SER A 224 -10.07 4.00 14.58
CA SER A 224 -9.32 5.16 14.15
C SER A 224 -7.85 4.81 14.04
N PHE A 225 -7.18 5.37 13.02
CA PHE A 225 -5.76 5.15 12.87
C PHE A 225 -4.99 6.00 13.90
N PRO A 226 -4.05 5.41 14.68
CA PRO A 226 -3.33 6.14 15.71
C PRO A 226 -2.46 7.25 15.09
N ARG A 227 -2.37 8.39 15.77
CA ARG A 227 -1.43 9.46 15.42
C ARG A 227 0.00 9.08 15.81
N GLU A 228 0.97 9.82 15.30
CA GLU A 228 2.36 9.62 15.67
C GLU A 228 2.52 9.79 17.20
N GLY A 229 3.14 8.80 17.86
CA GLY A 229 3.31 8.77 19.31
C GLY A 229 2.12 8.25 20.11
N GLU A 230 1.00 7.90 19.46
CA GLU A 230 -0.12 7.22 20.11
C GLU A 230 0.02 5.71 19.96
N ASP A 231 -0.11 4.98 21.07
CA ASP A 231 -0.21 3.54 21.03
C ASP A 231 -1.58 3.10 20.51
N TYR A 232 -1.59 2.03 19.72
CA TYR A 232 -2.84 1.41 19.31
C TYR A 232 -3.51 0.74 20.50
N ASP A 233 -4.62 1.31 20.96
CA ASP A 233 -5.51 0.66 21.93
C ASP A 233 -6.61 -0.10 21.19
N PRO A 234 -6.63 -1.45 21.23
CA PRO A 234 -7.69 -2.24 20.60
C PRO A 234 -9.09 -2.02 21.19
N GLY A 235 -9.20 -1.36 22.34
CA GLY A 235 -10.45 -0.98 22.98
C GLY A 235 -10.98 0.40 22.57
N THR A 236 -10.17 1.22 21.86
CA THR A 236 -10.64 2.52 21.38
C THR A 236 -11.63 2.37 20.23
N ALA A 237 -12.64 3.18 20.33
CA ALA A 237 -13.83 3.13 19.50
C ALA A 237 -13.53 3.11 18.01
N VAL A 238 -14.08 2.14 17.40
CA VAL A 238 -14.20 1.83 16.00
C VAL A 238 -14.70 3.06 15.24
N GLY A 239 -13.87 3.54 14.27
CA GLY A 239 -14.27 4.52 13.27
C GLY A 239 -14.68 5.90 13.76
N GLY A 240 -14.27 6.33 14.95
CA GLY A 240 -14.69 7.60 15.53
C GLY A 240 -16.19 7.68 15.90
N TYR A 241 -16.92 6.60 15.73
CA TYR A 241 -18.32 6.50 16.11
C TYR A 241 -18.43 5.94 17.53
N ARG A 242 -18.41 6.82 18.52
CA ARG A 242 -19.01 6.50 19.82
C ARG A 242 -20.51 6.45 19.60
N GLY A 243 -21.07 5.26 19.38
CA GLY A 243 -22.50 5.06 19.51
C GLY A 243 -22.91 5.47 20.92
N LYS A 244 -23.81 6.46 21.02
CA LYS A 244 -24.67 6.61 22.19
C LYS A 244 -25.75 5.55 22.14
#